data_76b4a9c6c93e5dc09b63042cac2663ee
#
_entry.id   76b4a9c6c93e5dc09b63042cac2663ee
#
_cell.length_a   1.000
_cell.length_b   1.000
_cell.length_c   1.000
_cell.angle_alpha   90.00
_cell.angle_beta   90.00
_cell.angle_gamma   90.00
#
_symmetry.space_group_name_H-M   'P 1'
#
loop_
_entity.id
_entity.type
_entity.pdbx_description
1 polymer ?
#
loop_
_entity_poly.entity_id
_entity_poly.type
_entity_poly.pdbx_seq_one_letter_code
_entity_poly.pdbx_strand_id
1 'polypeptide(L)'
;IKAALESKLFDKVVVSTDDEKIASVAKSFGAEVPFLRDKSLADDFTGTFAVVKDAYQKLKDSFSSLDTVCCIYATAPLLKAKHLQEAYNLMQNAHAKSVISICEFPFPIQRAFVKDDNGNLSYREPKFAPMRSQDLQKCYQDCGLFYFYDKSCFEYAKDYQSIGYAMPRHRVIDIDTPEDWDYACAMAKAVEELKLD
;
A
#
# COMPACT_ATOMS: atom_id res chain seq x y z
N ILE A 1 -10.07 4.81 -5.75
CA ILE A 1 -11.47 4.42 -6.03
C ILE A 1 -11.59 3.84 -7.43
N LYS A 2 -11.21 4.57 -8.50
CA LYS A 2 -11.33 4.09 -9.89
C LYS A 2 -10.67 2.72 -10.10
N ALA A 3 -9.42 2.55 -9.72
CA ALA A 3 -8.70 1.28 -9.86
C ALA A 3 -9.43 0.11 -9.14
N ALA A 4 -10.00 0.38 -7.96
CA ALA A 4 -10.78 -0.61 -7.22
C ALA A 4 -12.06 -1.01 -7.98
N LEU A 5 -12.83 -0.04 -8.46
CA LEU A 5 -14.06 -0.30 -9.22
C LEU A 5 -13.76 -1.00 -10.55
N GLU A 6 -12.75 -0.56 -11.29
CA GLU A 6 -12.33 -1.14 -12.57
C GLU A 6 -11.79 -2.57 -12.42
N SER A 7 -11.25 -2.92 -11.26
CA SER A 7 -10.75 -4.29 -11.01
C SER A 7 -11.84 -5.35 -11.01
N LYS A 8 -13.07 -4.96 -10.68
CA LYS A 8 -14.24 -5.86 -10.53
C LYS A 8 -14.01 -7.00 -9.52
N LEU A 9 -13.09 -6.80 -8.57
CA LEU A 9 -12.79 -7.77 -7.52
C LEU A 9 -13.68 -7.61 -6.30
N PHE A 10 -14.17 -6.40 -6.07
CA PHE A 10 -14.79 -6.02 -4.82
C PHE A 10 -16.31 -5.92 -4.94
N ASP A 11 -17.04 -6.56 -4.03
CA ASP A 11 -18.49 -6.38 -3.90
C ASP A 11 -18.83 -4.96 -3.45
N LYS A 12 -17.92 -4.34 -2.66
CA LYS A 12 -18.05 -2.97 -2.16
C LYS A 12 -16.71 -2.25 -2.17
N VAL A 13 -16.74 -0.98 -2.55
CA VAL A 13 -15.63 -0.05 -2.40
C VAL A 13 -16.04 1.00 -1.38
N VAL A 14 -15.42 0.94 -0.20
CA VAL A 14 -15.76 1.77 0.95
C VAL A 14 -14.62 2.73 1.25
N VAL A 15 -14.94 3.99 1.54
CA VAL A 15 -13.96 4.96 2.04
C VAL A 15 -14.22 5.23 3.52
N SER A 16 -13.20 5.01 4.34
CA SER A 16 -13.17 5.37 5.76
C SER A 16 -12.49 6.72 5.91
N THR A 17 -13.23 7.72 6.33
CA THR A 17 -12.74 9.09 6.58
C THR A 17 -13.53 9.72 7.73
N ASP A 18 -12.93 10.66 8.44
CA ASP A 18 -13.56 11.53 9.45
C ASP A 18 -14.01 12.88 8.86
N ASP A 19 -13.63 13.17 7.60
CA ASP A 19 -13.95 14.43 6.91
C ASP A 19 -15.14 14.26 5.94
N GLU A 20 -16.18 15.09 6.13
CA GLU A 20 -17.41 15.05 5.31
C GLU A 20 -17.17 15.50 3.86
N LYS A 21 -16.16 16.35 3.60
CA LYS A 21 -15.84 16.76 2.23
C LYS A 21 -15.17 15.63 1.48
N ILE A 22 -14.23 14.93 2.13
CA ILE A 22 -13.61 13.73 1.57
C ILE A 22 -14.69 12.66 1.31
N ALA A 23 -15.62 12.47 2.25
CA ALA A 23 -16.74 11.55 2.10
C ALA A 23 -17.61 11.90 0.87
N SER A 24 -17.93 13.19 0.69
CA SER A 24 -18.70 13.67 -0.45
C SER A 24 -17.98 13.41 -1.79
N VAL A 25 -16.68 13.72 -1.86
CA VAL A 25 -15.85 13.44 -3.04
C VAL A 25 -15.79 11.94 -3.32
N ALA A 26 -15.57 11.11 -2.30
CA ALA A 26 -15.52 9.66 -2.46
C ALA A 26 -16.81 9.09 -3.07
N LYS A 27 -17.97 9.55 -2.58
CA LYS A 27 -19.28 9.18 -3.13
C LYS A 27 -19.45 9.61 -4.58
N SER A 28 -18.96 10.79 -4.97
CA SER A 28 -19.03 11.26 -6.36
C SER A 28 -18.21 10.42 -7.33
N PHE A 29 -17.20 9.69 -6.82
CA PHE A 29 -16.40 8.72 -7.57
C PHE A 29 -16.89 7.28 -7.47
N GLY A 30 -18.07 7.05 -6.87
CA GLY A 30 -18.74 5.75 -6.82
C GLY A 30 -18.35 4.86 -5.62
N ALA A 31 -17.64 5.39 -4.63
CA ALA A 31 -17.41 4.69 -3.39
C ALA A 31 -18.57 4.87 -2.39
N GLU A 32 -18.74 3.91 -1.49
CA GLU A 32 -19.66 4.03 -0.36
C GLU A 32 -18.94 4.63 0.85
N VAL A 33 -19.68 5.41 1.65
CA VAL A 33 -19.21 5.92 2.95
C VAL A 33 -20.34 5.64 3.96
N PRO A 34 -20.40 4.39 4.47
CA PRO A 34 -21.49 3.97 5.36
C PRO A 34 -21.36 4.53 6.78
N PHE A 35 -20.18 5.00 7.16
CA PHE A 35 -19.89 5.61 8.46
C PHE A 35 -18.78 6.66 8.30
N LEU A 36 -18.72 7.59 9.24
CA LEU A 36 -17.53 8.41 9.45
C LEU A 36 -16.59 7.71 10.44
N ARG A 37 -15.29 7.80 10.18
CA ARG A 37 -14.27 7.26 11.06
C ARG A 37 -14.24 8.02 12.37
N ASP A 38 -14.04 7.31 13.47
CA ASP A 38 -13.85 7.93 14.78
C ASP A 38 -12.59 8.79 14.78
N LYS A 39 -12.69 9.98 15.40
CA LYS A 39 -11.55 10.91 15.48
C LYS A 39 -10.35 10.32 16.22
N SER A 40 -10.58 9.40 17.15
CA SER A 40 -9.51 8.68 17.84
C SER A 40 -8.67 7.77 16.93
N LEU A 41 -9.15 7.48 15.73
CA LEU A 41 -8.47 6.71 14.70
C LEU A 41 -8.02 7.59 13.51
N ALA A 42 -8.10 8.91 13.64
CA ALA A 42 -7.77 9.87 12.59
C ALA A 42 -6.61 10.80 12.99
N ASP A 43 -5.81 10.38 13.95
CA ASP A 43 -4.59 11.06 14.37
C ASP A 43 -3.38 10.59 13.53
N ASP A 44 -2.25 11.28 13.68
CA ASP A 44 -1.00 11.01 12.94
C ASP A 44 -0.25 9.76 13.45
N PHE A 45 -0.71 9.11 14.50
CA PHE A 45 -0.02 7.99 15.16
C PHE A 45 -0.75 6.66 15.00
N THR A 46 -2.02 6.69 14.66
CA THR A 46 -2.82 5.47 14.48
C THR A 46 -2.40 4.71 13.23
N GLY A 47 -1.83 3.52 13.44
CA GLY A 47 -1.38 2.66 12.34
C GLY A 47 -2.53 2.16 11.46
N THR A 48 -2.26 1.99 10.20
CA THR A 48 -3.21 1.55 9.16
C THR A 48 -4.02 0.32 9.55
N PHE A 49 -3.38 -0.69 10.14
CA PHE A 49 -4.08 -1.93 10.51
C PHE A 49 -5.21 -1.69 11.52
N ALA A 50 -5.03 -0.76 12.47
CA ALA A 50 -6.07 -0.41 13.43
C ALA A 50 -7.30 0.22 12.74
N VAL A 51 -7.07 1.12 11.78
CA VAL A 51 -8.12 1.75 10.97
C VAL A 51 -8.88 0.73 10.13
N VAL A 52 -8.15 -0.18 9.48
CA VAL A 52 -8.75 -1.25 8.65
C VAL A 52 -9.56 -2.22 9.50
N LYS A 53 -9.05 -2.58 10.69
CA LYS A 53 -9.74 -3.45 11.63
C LYS A 53 -11.04 -2.82 12.13
N ASP A 54 -11.06 -1.52 12.43
CA ASP A 54 -12.29 -0.79 12.82
C ASP A 54 -13.31 -0.84 11.68
N ALA A 55 -12.88 -0.54 10.44
CA ALA A 55 -13.76 -0.61 9.29
C ALA A 55 -14.31 -2.03 9.08
N TYR A 56 -13.48 -3.07 9.20
CA TYR A 56 -13.90 -4.47 9.15
C TYR A 56 -14.97 -4.77 10.20
N GLN A 57 -14.76 -4.38 11.45
CA GLN A 57 -15.71 -4.62 12.55
C GLN A 57 -17.07 -3.94 12.30
N LYS A 58 -17.07 -2.72 11.76
CA LYS A 58 -18.29 -1.98 11.44
C LYS A 58 -19.06 -2.57 10.25
N LEU A 59 -18.37 -3.25 9.35
CA LEU A 59 -18.94 -3.76 8.10
C LEU A 59 -19.33 -5.24 8.17
N LYS A 60 -18.66 -6.06 8.96
CA LYS A 60 -18.81 -7.52 8.97
C LYS A 60 -20.25 -8.01 9.15
N ASP A 61 -21.05 -7.29 9.96
CA ASP A 61 -22.43 -7.68 10.24
C ASP A 61 -23.41 -7.23 9.12
N SER A 62 -22.94 -6.38 8.20
CA SER A 62 -23.70 -5.89 7.05
C SER A 62 -23.55 -6.75 5.80
N PHE A 63 -22.65 -7.75 5.84
CA PHE A 63 -22.38 -8.66 4.74
C PHE A 63 -22.61 -10.10 5.17
N SER A 64 -23.19 -10.90 4.26
CA SER A 64 -23.34 -12.35 4.48
C SER A 64 -21.99 -13.08 4.59
N SER A 65 -20.96 -12.55 3.94
CA SER A 65 -19.59 -13.03 3.96
C SER A 65 -18.65 -11.86 3.67
N LEU A 66 -17.78 -11.56 4.60
CA LEU A 66 -16.67 -10.60 4.42
C LEU A 66 -15.37 -11.35 4.66
N ASP A 67 -14.88 -12.02 3.61
CA ASP A 67 -13.77 -12.95 3.71
C ASP A 67 -12.42 -12.29 3.46
N THR A 68 -12.39 -11.26 2.61
CA THR A 68 -11.16 -10.55 2.24
C THR A 68 -11.36 -9.04 2.25
N VAL A 69 -10.41 -8.32 2.81
CA VAL A 69 -10.37 -6.86 2.80
C VAL A 69 -9.13 -6.40 2.06
N CYS A 70 -9.30 -5.43 1.17
CA CYS A 70 -8.18 -4.70 0.56
C CYS A 70 -8.17 -3.26 1.08
N CYS A 71 -7.14 -2.89 1.81
CA CYS A 71 -6.86 -1.51 2.14
C CYS A 71 -6.08 -0.89 0.96
N ILE A 72 -6.56 0.21 0.42
CA ILE A 72 -5.89 0.98 -0.63
C ILE A 72 -5.66 2.39 -0.09
N TYR A 73 -4.42 2.87 -0.14
CA TYR A 73 -4.09 4.22 0.29
C TYR A 73 -4.62 5.26 -0.70
N ALA A 74 -5.05 6.39 -0.17
CA ALA A 74 -5.49 7.53 -0.99
C ALA A 74 -4.34 8.09 -1.85
N THR A 75 -3.11 7.95 -1.38
CA THR A 75 -1.86 8.39 -2.01
C THR A 75 -1.31 7.38 -3.03
N ALA A 76 -2.14 6.54 -3.63
CA ALA A 76 -1.77 5.58 -4.67
C ALA A 76 -2.28 5.98 -6.07
N PRO A 77 -1.87 7.15 -6.64
CA PRO A 77 -2.47 7.72 -7.85
C PRO A 77 -2.19 6.90 -9.11
N LEU A 78 -1.09 6.14 -9.14
CA LEU A 78 -0.66 5.35 -10.30
C LEU A 78 -1.06 3.87 -10.22
N LEU A 79 -1.87 3.50 -9.21
CA LEU A 79 -2.40 2.16 -9.06
C LEU A 79 -3.40 1.85 -10.18
N LYS A 80 -3.25 0.70 -10.81
CA LYS A 80 -4.19 0.18 -11.83
C LYS A 80 -4.94 -1.04 -11.32
N ALA A 81 -6.10 -1.30 -11.90
CA ALA A 81 -6.94 -2.46 -11.62
C ALA A 81 -6.17 -3.79 -11.73
N LYS A 82 -5.28 -3.93 -12.73
CA LYS A 82 -4.48 -5.15 -12.93
C LYS A 82 -3.62 -5.52 -11.73
N HIS A 83 -3.02 -4.52 -11.04
CA HIS A 83 -2.17 -4.80 -9.88
C HIS A 83 -2.98 -5.40 -8.72
N LEU A 84 -4.20 -4.92 -8.52
CA LEU A 84 -5.12 -5.48 -7.53
C LEU A 84 -5.51 -6.91 -7.89
N GLN A 85 -5.83 -7.16 -9.17
CA GLN A 85 -6.21 -8.49 -9.68
C GLN A 85 -5.05 -9.48 -9.53
N GLU A 86 -3.83 -9.10 -9.93
CA GLU A 86 -2.64 -9.94 -9.82
C GLU A 86 -2.28 -10.24 -8.37
N ALA A 87 -2.34 -9.23 -7.49
CA ALA A 87 -2.08 -9.40 -6.06
C ALA A 87 -3.11 -10.29 -5.37
N TYR A 88 -4.39 -10.15 -5.73
CA TYR A 88 -5.43 -11.04 -5.23
C TYR A 88 -5.24 -12.49 -5.71
N ASN A 89 -4.93 -12.68 -6.99
CA ASN A 89 -4.62 -14.00 -7.53
C ASN A 89 -3.39 -14.62 -6.84
N LEU A 90 -2.36 -13.81 -6.57
CA LEU A 90 -1.20 -14.25 -5.80
C LEU A 90 -1.60 -14.74 -4.40
N MET A 91 -2.47 -13.98 -3.70
CA MET A 91 -3.00 -14.35 -2.40
C MET A 91 -3.71 -15.71 -2.44
N GLN A 92 -4.60 -15.90 -3.42
CA GLN A 92 -5.38 -17.13 -3.58
C GLN A 92 -4.48 -18.34 -3.90
N ASN A 93 -3.58 -18.18 -4.87
CA ASN A 93 -2.70 -19.26 -5.31
C ASN A 93 -1.71 -19.72 -4.23
N ALA A 94 -1.24 -18.79 -3.41
CA ALA A 94 -0.32 -19.07 -2.31
C ALA A 94 -1.04 -19.46 -1.00
N HIS A 95 -2.38 -19.43 -0.96
CA HIS A 95 -3.17 -19.55 0.26
C HIS A 95 -2.68 -18.62 1.38
N ALA A 96 -2.23 -17.43 1.01
CA ALA A 96 -1.66 -16.46 1.94
C ALA A 96 -2.76 -15.73 2.73
N LYS A 97 -2.44 -15.37 3.97
CA LYS A 97 -3.36 -14.59 4.82
C LYS A 97 -3.25 -13.09 4.57
N SER A 98 -2.15 -12.64 4.03
CA SER A 98 -1.93 -11.22 3.71
C SER A 98 -1.01 -11.05 2.52
N VAL A 99 -1.28 -10.02 1.72
CA VAL A 99 -0.40 -9.56 0.64
C VAL A 99 -0.09 -8.08 0.86
N ILE A 100 1.19 -7.74 0.77
CA ILE A 100 1.69 -6.35 0.88
C ILE A 100 2.21 -5.91 -0.49
N SER A 101 1.82 -4.73 -0.93
CA SER A 101 2.46 -4.09 -2.08
C SER A 101 3.88 -3.67 -1.72
N ILE A 102 4.87 -4.22 -2.42
CA ILE A 102 6.29 -3.95 -2.16
C ILE A 102 6.97 -3.42 -3.42
N CYS A 103 8.09 -2.74 -3.23
CA CYS A 103 8.96 -2.29 -4.32
C CYS A 103 10.40 -2.68 -4.03
N GLU A 104 11.11 -3.15 -5.05
CA GLU A 104 12.56 -3.43 -4.94
C GLU A 104 13.31 -2.10 -4.72
N PHE A 105 14.23 -2.09 -3.76
CA PHE A 105 15.13 -0.94 -3.59
C PHE A 105 15.96 -0.72 -4.86
N PRO A 106 16.08 0.53 -5.31
CA PRO A 106 16.85 0.85 -6.53
C PRO A 106 18.34 0.53 -6.41
N PHE A 107 18.84 0.51 -5.18
CA PHE A 107 20.23 0.22 -4.83
C PHE A 107 20.25 -0.73 -3.63
N PRO A 108 21.25 -1.62 -3.54
CA PRO A 108 21.37 -2.54 -2.42
C PRO A 108 21.52 -1.80 -1.08
N ILE A 109 20.53 -1.95 -0.21
CA ILE A 109 20.53 -1.31 1.13
C ILE A 109 21.67 -1.79 2.01
N GLN A 110 22.23 -2.97 1.72
CA GLN A 110 23.40 -3.52 2.44
C GLN A 110 24.63 -2.63 2.26
N ARG A 111 24.69 -1.82 1.20
CA ARG A 111 25.79 -0.87 0.94
C ARG A 111 25.41 0.58 1.30
N ALA A 112 24.35 0.75 2.10
CA ALA A 112 23.97 2.07 2.59
C ALA A 112 25.04 2.70 3.48
N PHE A 113 25.16 4.01 3.39
CA PHE A 113 25.97 4.79 4.30
C PHE A 113 25.12 5.36 5.43
N VAL A 114 25.74 5.49 6.60
CA VAL A 114 25.28 6.35 7.69
C VAL A 114 26.19 7.58 7.75
N LYS A 115 25.59 8.74 8.01
CA LYS A 115 26.29 10.00 8.17
C LYS A 115 26.20 10.43 9.63
N ASP A 116 27.36 10.74 10.26
CA ASP A 116 27.41 11.28 11.61
C ASP A 116 27.12 12.79 11.64
N ASP A 117 27.05 13.36 12.86
CA ASP A 117 26.78 14.80 13.07
C ASP A 117 27.87 15.71 12.48
N ASN A 118 29.08 15.20 12.26
CA ASN A 118 30.19 15.92 11.64
C ASN A 118 30.23 15.78 10.12
N GLY A 119 29.30 14.99 9.55
CA GLY A 119 29.22 14.76 8.12
C GLY A 119 30.05 13.60 7.59
N ASN A 120 30.74 12.84 8.46
CA ASN A 120 31.53 11.69 8.05
C ASN A 120 30.62 10.52 7.66
N LEU A 121 31.03 9.78 6.63
CA LEU A 121 30.28 8.62 6.12
C LEU A 121 30.94 7.33 6.58
N SER A 122 30.12 6.39 7.00
CA SER A 122 30.52 5.00 7.26
C SER A 122 29.50 4.04 6.62
N TYR A 123 29.97 2.87 6.19
CA TYR A 123 29.02 1.82 5.75
C TYR A 123 28.18 1.35 6.93
N ARG A 124 26.86 1.26 6.74
CA ARG A 124 25.96 0.65 7.71
C ARG A 124 26.34 -0.81 7.99
N GLU A 125 26.71 -1.52 6.94
CA GLU A 125 27.15 -2.92 6.99
C GLU A 125 28.48 -3.10 6.26
N PRO A 126 29.64 -2.86 6.94
CA PRO A 126 30.97 -2.85 6.30
C PRO A 126 31.34 -4.13 5.55
N LYS A 127 30.80 -5.29 5.96
CA LYS A 127 31.07 -6.59 5.32
C LYS A 127 30.64 -6.65 3.85
N PHE A 128 29.68 -5.81 3.45
CA PHE A 128 29.18 -5.77 2.07
C PHE A 128 29.88 -4.74 1.19
N ALA A 129 30.73 -3.88 1.76
CA ALA A 129 31.44 -2.83 1.02
C ALA A 129 32.22 -3.35 -0.22
N PRO A 130 32.95 -4.50 -0.15
CA PRO A 130 33.70 -5.02 -1.29
C PRO A 130 32.84 -5.81 -2.28
N MET A 131 31.57 -6.11 -1.97
CA MET A 131 30.72 -6.94 -2.81
C MET A 131 30.13 -6.15 -3.98
N ARG A 132 29.97 -6.79 -5.15
CA ARG A 132 29.28 -6.19 -6.29
C ARG A 132 27.78 -6.14 -6.03
N SER A 133 27.12 -5.08 -6.51
CA SER A 133 25.68 -4.87 -6.29
C SER A 133 24.81 -6.02 -6.78
N GLN A 134 25.16 -6.62 -7.92
CA GLN A 134 24.42 -7.73 -8.52
C GLN A 134 24.56 -9.06 -7.77
N ASP A 135 25.52 -9.18 -6.87
CA ASP A 135 25.76 -10.39 -6.07
C ASP A 135 25.08 -10.31 -4.68
N LEU A 136 24.48 -9.15 -4.38
CA LEU A 136 23.78 -8.93 -3.11
C LEU A 136 22.31 -9.36 -3.21
N GLN A 137 21.78 -9.85 -2.09
CA GLN A 137 20.38 -10.20 -2.00
C GLN A 137 19.49 -8.98 -2.28
N LYS A 138 18.50 -9.14 -3.15
CA LYS A 138 17.49 -8.13 -3.38
C LYS A 138 16.69 -7.86 -2.11
N CYS A 139 16.50 -6.58 -1.81
CA CYS A 139 15.68 -6.11 -0.70
C CYS A 139 14.51 -5.31 -1.24
N TYR A 140 13.42 -5.34 -0.49
CA TYR A 140 12.18 -4.68 -0.83
C TYR A 140 11.75 -3.77 0.30
N GLN A 141 11.00 -2.73 -0.05
CA GLN A 141 10.31 -1.86 0.90
C GLN A 141 8.80 -2.01 0.72
N ASP A 142 8.07 -1.78 1.78
CA ASP A 142 6.64 -1.48 1.71
C ASP A 142 6.47 -0.20 0.89
N CYS A 143 5.60 -0.22 -0.09
CA CYS A 143 5.37 0.96 -0.93
C CYS A 143 4.08 1.72 -0.60
N GLY A 144 3.39 1.34 0.48
CA GLY A 144 2.26 2.10 1.00
C GLY A 144 1.09 2.27 0.01
N LEU A 145 0.90 1.32 -0.93
CA LEU A 145 -0.15 1.47 -1.93
C LEU A 145 -1.40 0.68 -1.59
N PHE A 146 -1.25 -0.62 -1.29
CA PHE A 146 -2.36 -1.46 -0.89
C PHE A 146 -1.91 -2.71 -0.12
N TYR A 147 -2.87 -3.25 0.66
CA TYR A 147 -2.70 -4.44 1.50
C TYR A 147 -3.95 -5.30 1.41
N PHE A 148 -3.80 -6.57 1.07
CA PHE A 148 -4.88 -7.56 1.18
C PHE A 148 -4.78 -8.31 2.50
N TYR A 149 -5.93 -8.56 3.11
CA TYR A 149 -6.07 -9.30 4.36
C TYR A 149 -7.20 -10.32 4.26
N ASP A 150 -6.94 -11.56 4.61
CA ASP A 150 -7.97 -12.54 4.95
C ASP A 150 -8.65 -12.12 6.27
N LYS A 151 -9.93 -12.39 6.43
CA LYS A 151 -10.68 -12.04 7.64
C LYS A 151 -10.03 -12.57 8.93
N SER A 152 -9.36 -13.73 8.87
CA SER A 152 -8.68 -14.30 10.03
C SER A 152 -7.60 -13.39 10.61
N CYS A 153 -7.03 -12.47 9.81
CA CYS A 153 -6.10 -11.47 10.30
C CYS A 153 -6.72 -10.52 11.33
N PHE A 154 -8.04 -10.29 11.26
CA PHE A 154 -8.77 -9.42 12.18
C PHE A 154 -9.37 -10.17 13.37
N GLU A 155 -9.66 -11.47 13.22
CA GLU A 155 -10.40 -12.28 14.19
C GLU A 155 -9.50 -13.09 15.10
N TYR A 156 -8.46 -13.72 14.56
CA TYR A 156 -7.71 -14.75 15.27
C TYR A 156 -6.19 -14.56 15.27
N ALA A 157 -5.65 -13.86 14.27
CA ALA A 157 -4.21 -13.91 14.04
C ALA A 157 -3.45 -12.94 14.94
N LYS A 158 -2.51 -13.48 15.70
CA LYS A 158 -1.42 -12.70 16.28
C LYS A 158 -0.18 -12.72 15.39
N ASP A 159 0.04 -13.83 14.68
CA ASP A 159 1.20 -14.03 13.80
C ASP A 159 0.74 -14.65 12.48
N TYR A 160 0.71 -13.86 11.41
CA TYR A 160 0.51 -14.36 10.05
C TYR A 160 1.65 -13.87 9.15
N GLN A 161 2.06 -14.76 8.26
CA GLN A 161 3.07 -14.44 7.28
C GLN A 161 2.44 -13.73 6.09
N SER A 162 2.96 -12.56 5.76
CA SER A 162 2.58 -11.82 4.56
C SER A 162 3.48 -12.22 3.40
N ILE A 163 2.91 -12.19 2.19
CA ILE A 163 3.69 -12.30 0.95
C ILE A 163 3.71 -10.95 0.23
N GLY A 164 4.76 -10.71 -0.57
CA GLY A 164 4.94 -9.45 -1.27
C GLY A 164 4.44 -9.53 -2.71
N TYR A 165 3.63 -8.55 -3.13
CA TYR A 165 3.37 -8.27 -4.54
C TYR A 165 4.27 -7.13 -5.01
N ALA A 166 5.21 -7.43 -5.93
CA ALA A 166 6.19 -6.47 -6.40
C ALA A 166 5.57 -5.50 -7.41
N MET A 167 5.45 -4.24 -7.02
CA MET A 167 4.99 -3.16 -7.89
C MET A 167 6.09 -2.69 -8.85
N PRO A 168 5.73 -2.32 -10.09
CA PRO A 168 6.66 -1.62 -10.96
C PRO A 168 7.10 -0.29 -10.32
N ARG A 169 8.40 -0.06 -10.27
CA ARG A 169 8.99 1.06 -9.54
C ARG A 169 8.47 2.44 -9.99
N HIS A 170 8.19 2.61 -11.28
CA HIS A 170 7.66 3.85 -11.84
C HIS A 170 6.20 4.14 -11.44
N ARG A 171 5.55 3.22 -10.70
CA ARG A 171 4.19 3.38 -10.15
C ARG A 171 4.15 3.55 -8.65
N VAL A 172 5.31 3.54 -8.01
CA VAL A 172 5.44 3.68 -6.57
C VAL A 172 5.86 5.11 -6.25
N ILE A 173 4.95 5.85 -5.64
CA ILE A 173 5.17 7.22 -5.17
C ILE A 173 4.48 7.33 -3.83
N ASP A 174 5.22 7.74 -2.84
CA ASP A 174 4.71 8.14 -1.53
C ASP A 174 4.53 9.67 -1.54
N ILE A 175 3.33 10.14 -1.22
CA ILE A 175 2.98 11.57 -1.34
C ILE A 175 2.76 12.13 0.06
N ASP A 176 3.81 12.70 0.63
CA ASP A 176 3.81 13.34 1.94
C ASP A 176 4.01 14.86 1.84
N THR A 177 4.61 15.33 0.76
CA THR A 177 4.99 16.72 0.57
C THR A 177 4.48 17.29 -0.77
N PRO A 178 4.43 18.62 -0.94
CA PRO A 178 4.16 19.22 -2.25
C PRO A 178 5.14 18.80 -3.35
N GLU A 179 6.41 18.53 -3.02
CA GLU A 179 7.41 18.05 -3.97
C GLU A 179 7.06 16.62 -4.46
N ASP A 180 6.58 15.76 -3.57
CA ASP A 180 6.11 14.41 -3.95
C ASP A 180 4.91 14.49 -4.88
N TRP A 181 4.02 15.45 -4.64
CA TRP A 181 2.88 15.70 -5.52
C TRP A 181 3.34 16.11 -6.93
N ASP A 182 4.28 17.03 -7.04
CA ASP A 182 4.83 17.47 -8.35
C ASP A 182 5.52 16.29 -9.06
N TYR A 183 6.26 15.47 -8.31
CA TYR A 183 6.86 14.25 -8.83
C TYR A 183 5.80 13.24 -9.30
N ALA A 184 4.74 13.05 -8.53
CA ALA A 184 3.63 12.18 -8.90
C ALA A 184 2.96 12.63 -10.20
N CYS A 185 2.76 13.95 -10.37
CA CYS A 185 2.20 14.53 -11.60
C CYS A 185 3.12 14.32 -12.81
N ALA A 186 4.43 14.46 -12.63
CA ALA A 186 5.41 14.22 -13.69
C ALA A 186 5.43 12.73 -14.11
N MET A 187 5.44 11.83 -13.11
CA MET A 187 5.40 10.39 -13.36
C MET A 187 4.10 9.93 -14.01
N ALA A 188 2.96 10.52 -13.64
CA ALA A 188 1.68 10.20 -14.27
C ALA A 188 1.72 10.48 -15.78
N LYS A 189 2.27 11.64 -16.18
CA LYS A 189 2.46 12.00 -17.60
C LYS A 189 3.41 11.03 -18.30
N ALA A 190 4.57 10.74 -17.68
CA ALA A 190 5.55 9.83 -18.26
C ALA A 190 5.00 8.43 -18.46
N VAL A 191 4.25 7.91 -17.49
CA VAL A 191 3.61 6.59 -17.56
C VAL A 191 2.57 6.54 -18.69
N GLU A 192 1.80 7.60 -18.88
CA GLU A 192 0.81 7.71 -19.94
C GLU A 192 1.45 7.82 -21.33
N GLU A 193 2.37 8.76 -21.52
CA GLU A 193 3.05 9.05 -22.78
C GLU A 193 3.89 7.86 -23.28
N LEU A 194 4.64 7.23 -22.36
CA LEU A 194 5.52 6.10 -22.66
C LEU A 194 4.80 4.76 -22.62
N LYS A 195 3.51 4.73 -22.27
CA LYS A 195 2.69 3.52 -22.12
C LYS A 195 3.35 2.47 -21.24
N LEU A 196 3.93 2.92 -20.12
CA LEU A 196 4.57 2.04 -19.16
C LEU A 196 3.50 1.21 -18.42
N ASP A 197 3.70 -0.11 -18.42
CA ASP A 197 2.81 -1.07 -17.74
C ASP A 197 3.30 -1.46 -16.35
#